data_06082497230f12df6220f8b7818b4a6c
#
_entry.id   06082497230f12df6220f8b7818b4a6c
#
_cell.length_a   1.000
_cell.length_b   1.000
_cell.length_c   1.000
_cell.angle_alpha   90.00
_cell.angle_beta   90.00
_cell.angle_gamma   90.00
#
_symmetry.space_group_name_H-M   'P 1'
#
loop_
_entity.id
_entity.type
_entity.pdbx_description
1 polymer ?
#
loop_
_entity_poly.entity_id
_entity_poly.type
_entity_poly.pdbx_seq_one_letter_code
_entity_poly.pdbx_strand_id
1 'polypeptide(L)'
;LIVFLVWLPSGARALLIAALQAQRVLVGMIFLFALIALSLLWTAGQRLDTWVFLLINLRGYHPKWLDHVVWLATQVGNMVTAFLLAGLFFVLNYRSLAVEVIFGTLTLWLLVETIKALTDRARPFLALEGTRIIGWRERGRSFPSGHTAQTFFLMTLLSHRFQLDVGGTAALYAVAFLVGFTRMYVGAHYPRDVIGGAVLGSVWGVLAMLVDPYWLGLRF
;
A
#
# COMPACT_ATOMS: atom_id res chain seq x y z
N LEU A 1 -16.29 -2.82 -18.84
CA LEU A 1 -16.24 -1.34 -18.79
C LEU A 1 -16.81 -0.72 -20.07
N ILE A 2 -16.30 -1.10 -21.26
CA ILE A 2 -16.77 -0.53 -22.56
C ILE A 2 -18.28 -0.72 -22.74
N VAL A 3 -18.82 -1.93 -22.49
CA VAL A 3 -20.26 -2.23 -22.56
C VAL A 3 -21.06 -1.33 -21.61
N PHE A 4 -20.58 -1.12 -20.37
CA PHE A 4 -21.21 -0.25 -19.40
C PHE A 4 -21.23 1.22 -19.87
N LEU A 5 -20.11 1.70 -20.44
CA LEU A 5 -20.02 3.08 -20.98
C LEU A 5 -21.02 3.33 -22.16
N VAL A 6 -21.25 2.32 -22.98
CA VAL A 6 -22.20 2.43 -24.11
C VAL A 6 -23.64 2.55 -23.61
N TRP A 7 -23.99 1.91 -22.49
CA TRP A 7 -25.33 1.92 -21.90
C TRP A 7 -25.66 3.19 -21.08
N LEU A 8 -24.64 3.98 -20.70
CA LEU A 8 -24.88 5.22 -19.96
C LEU A 8 -25.51 6.30 -20.84
N PRO A 9 -26.50 7.08 -20.30
CA PRO A 9 -27.00 8.29 -20.96
C PRO A 9 -25.85 9.24 -21.36
N SER A 10 -26.01 9.98 -22.44
CA SER A 10 -24.97 10.86 -22.99
C SER A 10 -24.43 11.86 -21.95
N GLY A 11 -25.31 12.47 -21.13
CA GLY A 11 -24.93 13.37 -20.06
C GLY A 11 -24.09 12.71 -18.96
N ALA A 12 -24.50 11.50 -18.51
CA ALA A 12 -23.74 10.74 -17.51
C ALA A 12 -22.36 10.30 -18.05
N ARG A 13 -22.29 9.97 -19.34
CA ARG A 13 -21.05 9.63 -20.04
C ARG A 13 -20.09 10.81 -20.10
N ALA A 14 -20.59 12.00 -20.46
CA ALA A 14 -19.80 13.21 -20.50
C ALA A 14 -19.25 13.59 -19.11
N LEU A 15 -20.08 13.51 -18.07
CA LEU A 15 -19.65 13.75 -16.68
C LEU A 15 -18.58 12.74 -16.22
N LEU A 16 -18.76 11.47 -16.54
CA LEU A 16 -17.76 10.44 -16.21
C LEU A 16 -16.44 10.68 -16.91
N ILE A 17 -16.47 11.00 -18.21
CA ILE A 17 -15.24 11.32 -18.98
C ILE A 17 -14.55 12.54 -18.38
N ALA A 18 -15.28 13.60 -18.07
CA ALA A 18 -14.73 14.80 -17.44
C ALA A 18 -14.09 14.49 -16.07
N ALA A 19 -14.75 13.67 -15.24
CA ALA A 19 -14.21 13.24 -13.95
C ALA A 19 -12.94 12.39 -14.10
N LEU A 20 -12.90 11.46 -15.06
CA LEU A 20 -11.71 10.66 -15.37
C LEU A 20 -10.54 11.51 -15.87
N GLN A 21 -10.83 12.52 -16.72
CA GLN A 21 -9.82 13.46 -17.19
C GLN A 21 -9.29 14.37 -16.09
N ALA A 22 -10.16 14.83 -15.18
CA ALA A 22 -9.77 15.62 -14.02
C ALA A 22 -8.87 14.83 -13.06
N GLN A 23 -9.10 13.51 -12.93
CA GLN A 23 -8.37 12.62 -12.04
C GLN A 23 -7.43 11.65 -12.79
N ARG A 24 -6.86 12.09 -13.91
CA ARG A 24 -6.03 11.24 -14.80
C ARG A 24 -4.89 10.51 -14.09
N VAL A 25 -4.29 11.14 -13.06
CA VAL A 25 -3.21 10.51 -12.26
C VAL A 25 -3.76 9.33 -11.48
N LEU A 26 -4.88 9.51 -10.77
CA LEU A 26 -5.56 8.45 -10.03
C LEU A 26 -5.96 7.29 -10.94
N VAL A 27 -6.55 7.60 -12.09
CA VAL A 27 -6.92 6.60 -13.12
C VAL A 27 -5.70 5.83 -13.60
N GLY A 28 -4.59 6.54 -13.89
CA GLY A 28 -3.33 5.92 -14.29
C GLY A 28 -2.77 4.99 -13.22
N MET A 29 -2.84 5.38 -11.95
CA MET A 29 -2.41 4.54 -10.82
C MET A 29 -3.28 3.30 -10.64
N ILE A 30 -4.60 3.42 -10.78
CA ILE A 30 -5.53 2.27 -10.74
C ILE A 30 -5.24 1.32 -11.89
N PHE A 31 -5.01 1.84 -13.08
CA PHE A 31 -4.63 1.04 -14.26
C PHE A 31 -3.29 0.33 -14.04
N LEU A 32 -2.28 1.02 -13.49
CA LEU A 32 -1.00 0.44 -13.13
C LEU A 32 -1.17 -0.71 -12.12
N PHE A 33 -1.99 -0.50 -11.07
CA PHE A 33 -2.31 -1.56 -10.11
C PHE A 33 -2.92 -2.79 -10.80
N ALA A 34 -3.90 -2.58 -11.69
CA ALA A 34 -4.52 -3.65 -12.46
C ALA A 34 -3.50 -4.41 -13.33
N LEU A 35 -2.58 -3.70 -13.98
CA LEU A 35 -1.49 -4.33 -14.75
C LEU A 35 -0.57 -5.16 -13.88
N ILE A 36 -0.20 -4.68 -12.67
CA ILE A 36 0.61 -5.43 -11.71
C ILE A 36 -0.13 -6.69 -11.27
N ALA A 37 -1.41 -6.58 -10.93
CA ALA A 37 -2.23 -7.73 -10.55
C ALA A 37 -2.34 -8.76 -11.68
N LEU A 38 -2.61 -8.34 -12.92
CA LEU A 38 -2.64 -9.22 -14.09
C LEU A 38 -1.28 -9.86 -14.38
N SER A 39 -0.18 -9.14 -14.11
CA SER A 39 1.17 -9.68 -14.29
C SER A 39 1.45 -10.91 -13.42
N LEU A 40 0.69 -11.12 -12.34
CA LEU A 40 0.83 -12.31 -11.49
C LEU A 40 0.54 -13.61 -12.26
N LEU A 41 -0.23 -13.56 -13.34
CA LEU A 41 -0.49 -14.70 -14.21
C LEU A 41 0.72 -15.05 -15.10
N TRP A 42 1.69 -14.16 -15.22
CA TRP A 42 2.84 -14.34 -16.09
C TRP A 42 3.97 -15.11 -15.39
N THR A 43 4.27 -16.32 -15.88
CA THR A 43 5.23 -17.25 -15.26
C THR A 43 6.68 -16.73 -15.25
N ALA A 44 7.14 -16.03 -16.30
CA ALA A 44 8.46 -15.43 -16.31
C ALA A 44 8.59 -14.33 -15.24
N GLY A 45 7.51 -13.56 -14.99
CA GLY A 45 7.45 -12.60 -13.91
C GLY A 45 7.52 -13.26 -12.53
N GLN A 46 6.96 -14.47 -12.35
CA GLN A 46 7.11 -15.24 -11.11
C GLN A 46 8.57 -15.66 -10.87
N ARG A 47 9.30 -16.03 -11.92
CA ARG A 47 10.73 -16.36 -11.81
C ARG A 47 11.56 -15.15 -11.40
N LEU A 48 11.28 -13.98 -11.98
CA LEU A 48 11.94 -12.71 -11.62
C LEU A 48 11.65 -12.34 -10.16
N ASP A 49 10.40 -12.42 -9.72
CA ASP A 49 10.01 -12.19 -8.32
C ASP A 49 10.80 -13.09 -7.37
N THR A 50 10.85 -14.39 -7.67
CA THR A 50 11.57 -15.37 -6.86
C THR A 50 13.06 -15.05 -6.83
N TRP A 51 13.67 -14.73 -7.96
CA TRP A 51 15.08 -14.41 -8.05
C TRP A 51 15.44 -13.16 -7.22
N VAL A 52 14.70 -12.06 -7.39
CA VAL A 52 14.92 -10.82 -6.61
C VAL A 52 14.66 -11.05 -5.12
N PHE A 53 13.61 -11.78 -4.78
CA PHE A 53 13.30 -12.14 -3.40
C PHE A 53 14.46 -12.91 -2.75
N LEU A 54 14.95 -13.97 -3.38
CA LEU A 54 16.05 -14.78 -2.86
C LEU A 54 17.35 -13.98 -2.74
N LEU A 55 17.59 -13.05 -3.66
CA LEU A 55 18.75 -12.14 -3.60
C LEU A 55 18.70 -11.28 -2.32
N ILE A 56 17.54 -10.78 -1.95
CA ILE A 56 17.36 -9.91 -0.77
C ILE A 56 17.30 -10.74 0.52
N ASN A 57 16.58 -11.87 0.51
CA ASN A 57 16.29 -12.63 1.72
C ASN A 57 17.41 -13.59 2.12
N LEU A 58 18.10 -14.22 1.16
CA LEU A 58 19.10 -15.26 1.44
C LEU A 58 20.55 -14.80 1.20
N ARG A 59 20.78 -13.90 0.22
CA ARG A 59 22.13 -13.49 -0.13
C ARG A 59 22.56 -12.25 0.67
N GLY A 60 23.80 -12.26 1.13
CA GLY A 60 24.41 -11.16 1.86
C GLY A 60 24.67 -11.44 3.33
N TYR A 61 25.26 -10.45 3.99
CA TYR A 61 25.53 -10.50 5.42
C TYR A 61 24.29 -10.10 6.21
N HIS A 62 23.78 -11.02 7.05
CA HIS A 62 22.59 -10.81 7.86
C HIS A 62 22.91 -10.95 9.36
N PRO A 63 23.54 -9.96 9.97
CA PRO A 63 23.83 -10.00 11.40
C PRO A 63 22.53 -9.84 12.21
N LYS A 64 22.48 -10.44 13.39
CA LYS A 64 21.29 -10.42 14.28
C LYS A 64 20.80 -9.00 14.62
N TRP A 65 21.72 -8.04 14.74
CA TRP A 65 21.34 -6.65 15.00
C TRP A 65 20.57 -6.04 13.82
N LEU A 66 20.96 -6.36 12.57
CA LEU A 66 20.27 -5.88 11.37
C LEU A 66 18.89 -6.52 11.26
N ASP A 67 18.77 -7.82 11.52
CA ASP A 67 17.47 -8.51 11.60
C ASP A 67 16.53 -7.80 12.57
N HIS A 68 17.04 -7.38 13.73
CA HIS A 68 16.24 -6.67 14.73
C HIS A 68 15.82 -5.27 14.27
N VAL A 69 16.75 -4.51 13.70
CA VAL A 69 16.46 -3.17 13.14
C VAL A 69 15.41 -3.25 12.02
N VAL A 70 15.57 -4.21 11.10
CA VAL A 70 14.62 -4.40 10.00
C VAL A 70 13.25 -4.85 10.52
N TRP A 71 13.22 -5.72 11.55
CA TRP A 71 11.97 -6.12 12.19
C TRP A 71 11.27 -4.94 12.88
N LEU A 72 12.00 -4.05 13.53
CA LEU A 72 11.43 -2.82 14.11
C LEU A 72 10.93 -1.86 13.01
N ALA A 73 11.73 -1.65 11.96
CA ALA A 73 11.37 -0.76 10.86
C ALA A 73 10.08 -1.21 10.15
N THR A 74 9.86 -2.52 9.99
CA THR A 74 8.63 -3.04 9.36
C THR A 74 7.37 -2.72 10.17
N GLN A 75 7.47 -2.49 11.50
CA GLN A 75 6.31 -2.16 12.35
C GLN A 75 5.68 -0.81 12.00
N VAL A 76 6.41 0.09 11.34
CA VAL A 76 5.85 1.36 10.84
C VAL A 76 4.66 1.12 9.90
N GLY A 77 4.67 0.02 9.14
CA GLY A 77 3.56 -0.38 8.26
C GLY A 77 2.43 -1.16 8.95
N ASN A 78 2.48 -1.36 10.26
CA ASN A 78 1.46 -2.10 10.99
C ASN A 78 0.23 -1.23 11.26
N MET A 79 -0.97 -1.83 11.25
CA MET A 79 -2.23 -1.14 11.62
C MET A 79 -2.19 -0.57 13.05
N VAL A 80 -1.55 -1.27 13.99
CA VAL A 80 -1.42 -0.78 15.36
C VAL A 80 -0.67 0.54 15.39
N THR A 81 0.43 0.67 14.63
CA THR A 81 1.18 1.93 14.50
C THR A 81 0.32 3.03 13.89
N ALA A 82 -0.51 2.71 12.89
CA ALA A 82 -1.45 3.69 12.31
C ALA A 82 -2.48 4.18 13.34
N PHE A 83 -3.04 3.29 14.16
CA PHE A 83 -3.99 3.68 15.22
C PHE A 83 -3.32 4.46 16.36
N LEU A 84 -2.08 4.13 16.73
CA LEU A 84 -1.31 4.93 17.69
C LEU A 84 -1.04 6.33 17.15
N LEU A 85 -0.71 6.44 15.86
CA LEU A 85 -0.54 7.73 15.19
C LEU A 85 -1.85 8.53 15.14
N ALA A 86 -2.98 7.88 14.85
CA ALA A 86 -4.29 8.52 14.90
C ALA A 86 -4.62 9.01 16.31
N GLY A 87 -4.33 8.23 17.34
CA GLY A 87 -4.47 8.65 18.75
C GLY A 87 -3.61 9.86 19.08
N LEU A 88 -2.36 9.89 18.59
CA LEU A 88 -1.48 11.05 18.74
C LEU A 88 -2.06 12.30 18.05
N PHE A 89 -2.54 12.17 16.81
CA PHE A 89 -3.19 13.30 16.11
C PHE A 89 -4.43 13.79 16.84
N PHE A 90 -5.22 12.89 17.41
CA PHE A 90 -6.39 13.26 18.20
C PHE A 90 -5.98 14.10 19.43
N VAL A 91 -4.96 13.68 20.19
CA VAL A 91 -4.43 14.41 21.35
C VAL A 91 -3.84 15.77 20.95
N LEU A 92 -3.17 15.83 19.79
CA LEU A 92 -2.63 17.07 19.22
C LEU A 92 -3.70 17.98 18.58
N ASN A 93 -4.98 17.64 18.74
CA ASN A 93 -6.14 18.40 18.23
C ASN A 93 -6.29 18.39 16.68
N TYR A 94 -5.62 17.48 15.96
CA TYR A 94 -5.85 17.20 14.55
C TYR A 94 -6.96 16.15 14.37
N ARG A 95 -8.18 16.41 14.87
CA ARG A 95 -9.26 15.44 14.97
C ARG A 95 -9.69 14.87 13.62
N SER A 96 -9.84 15.71 12.59
CA SER A 96 -10.18 15.25 11.23
C SER A 96 -9.14 14.28 10.69
N LEU A 97 -7.86 14.61 10.84
CA LEU A 97 -6.76 13.74 10.40
C LEU A 97 -6.77 12.40 11.15
N ALA A 98 -7.04 12.41 12.46
CA ALA A 98 -7.18 11.18 13.25
C ALA A 98 -8.28 10.28 12.69
N VAL A 99 -9.44 10.84 12.37
CA VAL A 99 -10.59 10.14 11.77
C VAL A 99 -10.22 9.60 10.38
N GLU A 100 -9.58 10.41 9.52
CA GLU A 100 -9.11 9.99 8.19
C GLU A 100 -8.13 8.81 8.27
N VAL A 101 -7.18 8.85 9.21
CA VAL A 101 -6.23 7.75 9.42
C VAL A 101 -6.95 6.48 9.85
N ILE A 102 -7.92 6.56 10.78
CA ILE A 102 -8.67 5.39 11.25
C ILE A 102 -9.50 4.79 10.11
N PHE A 103 -10.37 5.59 9.48
CA PHE A 103 -11.25 5.10 8.42
C PHE A 103 -10.48 4.65 7.19
N GLY A 104 -9.46 5.41 6.79
CA GLY A 104 -8.59 5.05 5.68
C GLY A 104 -7.85 3.74 5.93
N THR A 105 -7.34 3.52 7.14
CA THR A 105 -6.68 2.26 7.53
C THR A 105 -7.65 1.08 7.49
N LEU A 106 -8.86 1.21 8.07
CA LEU A 106 -9.84 0.15 8.11
C LEU A 106 -10.35 -0.23 6.72
N THR A 107 -10.66 0.77 5.90
CA THR A 107 -11.16 0.54 4.53
C THR A 107 -10.07 0.01 3.60
N LEU A 108 -8.82 0.48 3.74
CA LEU A 108 -7.67 -0.08 3.02
C LEU A 108 -7.41 -1.53 3.42
N TRP A 109 -7.46 -1.85 4.71
CA TRP A 109 -7.32 -3.22 5.20
C TRP A 109 -8.36 -4.15 4.59
N LEU A 110 -9.65 -3.74 4.60
CA LEU A 110 -10.74 -4.51 4.00
C LEU A 110 -10.49 -4.76 2.51
N LEU A 111 -10.06 -3.74 1.77
CA LEU A 111 -9.73 -3.83 0.35
C LEU A 111 -8.55 -4.78 0.11
N VAL A 112 -7.46 -4.66 0.90
CA VAL A 112 -6.29 -5.53 0.82
C VAL A 112 -6.67 -6.99 1.06
N GLU A 113 -7.47 -7.29 2.10
CA GLU A 113 -7.89 -8.66 2.39
C GLU A 113 -8.81 -9.23 1.29
N THR A 114 -9.68 -8.39 0.71
CA THR A 114 -10.52 -8.79 -0.45
C THR A 114 -9.64 -9.14 -1.66
N ILE A 115 -8.65 -8.31 -2.00
CA ILE A 115 -7.74 -8.58 -3.12
C ILE A 115 -6.90 -9.82 -2.84
N LYS A 116 -6.43 -10.04 -1.62
CA LYS A 116 -5.73 -11.25 -1.21
C LYS A 116 -6.56 -12.51 -1.43
N ALA A 117 -7.85 -12.47 -1.08
CA ALA A 117 -8.76 -13.59 -1.30
C ALA A 117 -8.95 -13.89 -2.79
N LEU A 118 -9.00 -12.86 -3.64
CA LEU A 118 -9.18 -13.00 -5.09
C LEU A 118 -7.92 -13.50 -5.81
N THR A 119 -6.74 -13.09 -5.37
CA THR A 119 -5.46 -13.43 -6.04
C THR A 119 -4.86 -14.76 -5.59
N ASP A 120 -5.21 -15.22 -4.41
CA ASP A 120 -4.82 -16.51 -3.80
C ASP A 120 -3.30 -16.81 -3.86
N ARG A 121 -2.45 -15.79 -3.90
CA ARG A 121 -1.01 -15.93 -4.05
C ARG A 121 -0.35 -16.44 -2.76
N ALA A 122 0.38 -17.57 -2.85
CA ALA A 122 1.15 -18.10 -1.72
C ALA A 122 2.31 -17.16 -1.33
N ARG A 123 2.62 -17.07 -0.04
CA ARG A 123 3.77 -16.28 0.44
C ARG A 123 5.10 -16.98 0.14
N PRO A 124 6.22 -16.22 0.06
CA PRO A 124 7.54 -16.81 -0.21
C PRO A 124 7.89 -17.97 0.73
N PHE A 125 7.70 -17.81 2.02
CA PHE A 125 8.05 -18.84 3.02
C PHE A 125 7.16 -20.11 2.99
N LEU A 126 6.04 -20.07 2.25
CA LEU A 126 5.21 -21.25 2.00
C LEU A 126 5.58 -21.95 0.69
N ALA A 127 6.15 -21.22 -0.27
CA ALA A 127 6.42 -21.69 -1.61
C ALA A 127 7.90 -22.01 -1.88
N LEU A 128 8.82 -21.48 -1.06
CA LEU A 128 10.27 -21.60 -1.29
C LEU A 128 10.94 -22.16 -0.03
N GLU A 129 11.61 -23.29 -0.19
CA GLU A 129 12.42 -23.89 0.85
C GLU A 129 13.61 -22.99 1.23
N GLY A 130 14.02 -23.02 2.49
CA GLY A 130 15.15 -22.24 2.99
C GLY A 130 14.90 -20.75 3.17
N THR A 131 13.70 -20.24 2.91
CA THR A 131 13.36 -18.83 3.15
C THR A 131 13.59 -18.45 4.61
N ARG A 132 14.37 -17.37 4.84
CA ARG A 132 14.54 -16.79 6.18
C ARG A 132 13.27 -16.06 6.59
N ILE A 133 12.80 -16.33 7.81
CA ILE A 133 11.64 -15.65 8.40
C ILE A 133 12.13 -14.89 9.63
N ILE A 134 11.90 -13.57 9.63
CA ILE A 134 12.27 -12.70 10.73
C ILE A 134 10.99 -12.18 11.37
N GLY A 135 10.86 -12.42 12.68
CA GLY A 135 9.63 -12.11 13.42
C GLY A 135 8.56 -13.19 13.25
N TRP A 136 7.31 -12.76 13.15
CA TRP A 136 6.18 -13.69 13.13
C TRP A 136 5.82 -14.15 11.71
N ARG A 137 5.41 -15.41 11.58
CA ARG A 137 4.81 -15.92 10.35
C ARG A 137 3.43 -15.28 10.15
N GLU A 138 3.35 -14.40 9.18
CA GLU A 138 2.07 -13.78 8.83
C GLU A 138 1.12 -14.81 8.20
N ARG A 139 -0.14 -14.75 8.58
CA ARG A 139 -1.21 -15.58 8.00
C ARG A 139 -1.73 -14.96 6.69
N GLY A 140 -2.46 -15.76 5.92
CA GLY A 140 -3.13 -15.30 4.69
C GLY A 140 -2.21 -15.22 3.46
N ARG A 141 -2.71 -14.57 2.42
CA ARG A 141 -2.12 -14.52 1.08
C ARG A 141 -1.09 -13.41 0.94
N SER A 142 -0.28 -13.49 -0.13
CA SER A 142 0.87 -12.62 -0.31
C SER A 142 0.54 -11.29 -0.97
N PHE A 143 -0.30 -11.26 -2.02
CA PHE A 143 -0.55 -10.07 -2.83
C PHE A 143 -1.87 -9.38 -2.47
N PRO A 144 -1.87 -8.06 -2.33
CA PRO A 144 -0.74 -7.15 -2.20
C PRO A 144 -0.16 -7.10 -0.78
N SER A 145 1.02 -6.48 -0.59
CA SER A 145 1.61 -6.27 0.73
C SER A 145 0.84 -5.23 1.55
N GLY A 146 0.19 -5.67 2.64
CA GLY A 146 -0.60 -4.79 3.50
C GLY A 146 0.23 -3.74 4.24
N HIS A 147 1.41 -4.10 4.78
CA HIS A 147 2.32 -3.14 5.43
C HIS A 147 2.79 -2.06 4.47
N THR A 148 3.15 -2.44 3.24
CA THR A 148 3.54 -1.48 2.21
C THR A 148 2.37 -0.57 1.84
N ALA A 149 1.17 -1.13 1.61
CA ALA A 149 -0.01 -0.34 1.29
C ALA A 149 -0.34 0.65 2.42
N GLN A 150 -0.31 0.20 3.67
CA GLN A 150 -0.57 1.06 4.83
C GLN A 150 0.44 2.21 4.93
N THR A 151 1.74 1.94 4.73
CA THR A 151 2.75 2.99 4.83
C THR A 151 2.62 4.00 3.67
N PHE A 152 2.43 3.53 2.44
CA PHE A 152 2.24 4.43 1.30
C PHE A 152 0.96 5.27 1.44
N PHE A 153 -0.13 4.69 1.94
CA PHE A 153 -1.35 5.44 2.29
C PHE A 153 -1.05 6.57 3.26
N LEU A 154 -0.41 6.26 4.40
CA LEU A 154 -0.09 7.26 5.42
C LEU A 154 0.84 8.35 4.88
N MET A 155 1.92 7.98 4.16
CA MET A 155 2.87 8.97 3.66
C MET A 155 2.24 9.87 2.60
N THR A 156 1.37 9.35 1.74
CA THR A 156 0.60 10.14 0.78
C THR A 156 -0.36 11.10 1.49
N LEU A 157 -1.12 10.62 2.48
CA LEU A 157 -2.05 11.44 3.24
C LEU A 157 -1.31 12.55 4.01
N LEU A 158 -0.23 12.22 4.72
CA LEU A 158 0.52 13.16 5.55
C LEU A 158 1.25 14.21 4.70
N SER A 159 1.85 13.83 3.57
CA SER A 159 2.54 14.78 2.69
C SER A 159 1.58 15.86 2.18
N HIS A 160 0.35 15.47 1.82
CA HIS A 160 -0.69 16.40 1.42
C HIS A 160 -1.22 17.23 2.59
N ARG A 161 -1.58 16.58 3.70
CA ARG A 161 -2.20 17.24 4.87
C ARG A 161 -1.31 18.33 5.46
N PHE A 162 0.00 18.10 5.50
CA PHE A 162 0.99 19.06 5.99
C PHE A 162 1.60 19.91 4.88
N GLN A 163 1.12 19.80 3.65
CA GLN A 163 1.59 20.58 2.47
C GLN A 163 3.13 20.56 2.37
N LEU A 164 3.72 19.37 2.54
CA LEU A 164 5.17 19.23 2.55
C LEU A 164 5.74 19.58 1.17
N ASP A 165 6.90 20.20 1.19
CA ASP A 165 7.70 20.46 -0.02
C ASP A 165 8.21 19.13 -0.63
N VAL A 166 8.92 19.23 -1.75
CA VAL A 166 9.46 18.08 -2.46
C VAL A 166 10.41 17.27 -1.55
N GLY A 167 11.21 17.95 -0.73
CA GLY A 167 12.16 17.30 0.18
C GLY A 167 11.46 16.50 1.28
N GLY A 168 10.49 17.13 1.94
CA GLY A 168 9.69 16.49 2.98
C GLY A 168 8.87 15.32 2.45
N THR A 169 8.24 15.49 1.28
CA THR A 169 7.51 14.43 0.59
C THR A 169 8.44 13.26 0.24
N ALA A 170 9.61 13.53 -0.35
CA ALA A 170 10.59 12.50 -0.67
C ALA A 170 11.07 11.73 0.56
N ALA A 171 11.28 12.42 1.70
CA ALA A 171 11.66 11.78 2.96
C ALA A 171 10.58 10.82 3.46
N LEU A 172 9.29 11.20 3.41
CA LEU A 172 8.19 10.31 3.78
C LEU A 172 8.12 9.08 2.86
N TYR A 173 8.22 9.27 1.56
CA TYR A 173 8.22 8.14 0.62
C TYR A 173 9.46 7.25 0.77
N ALA A 174 10.63 7.79 1.15
CA ALA A 174 11.80 6.98 1.47
C ALA A 174 11.50 6.02 2.65
N VAL A 175 10.78 6.48 3.68
CA VAL A 175 10.31 5.61 4.77
C VAL A 175 9.37 4.52 4.22
N ALA A 176 8.43 4.87 3.34
CA ALA A 176 7.51 3.90 2.76
C ALA A 176 8.25 2.85 1.90
N PHE A 177 9.22 3.25 1.10
CA PHE A 177 10.07 2.34 0.32
C PHE A 177 10.91 1.44 1.24
N LEU A 178 11.47 1.99 2.32
CA LEU A 178 12.20 1.21 3.32
C LEU A 178 11.31 0.12 3.91
N VAL A 179 10.09 0.45 4.35
CA VAL A 179 9.12 -0.54 4.84
C VAL A 179 8.83 -1.59 3.78
N GLY A 180 8.59 -1.19 2.52
CA GLY A 180 8.41 -2.13 1.41
C GLY A 180 9.60 -3.09 1.25
N PHE A 181 10.83 -2.59 1.31
CA PHE A 181 12.04 -3.40 1.27
C PHE A 181 12.12 -4.39 2.43
N THR A 182 11.78 -3.95 3.66
CA THR A 182 11.79 -4.83 4.84
C THR A 182 10.87 -6.04 4.66
N ARG A 183 9.77 -5.93 3.88
CA ARG A 183 8.82 -7.03 3.65
C ARG A 183 9.43 -8.19 2.86
N MET A 184 10.34 -7.89 1.94
CA MET A 184 11.12 -8.90 1.23
C MET A 184 12.21 -9.48 2.13
N TYR A 185 12.91 -8.62 2.87
CA TYR A 185 13.98 -9.03 3.78
C TYR A 185 13.48 -9.98 4.87
N VAL A 186 12.34 -9.71 5.52
CA VAL A 186 11.75 -10.57 6.56
C VAL A 186 11.10 -11.84 6.01
N GLY A 187 11.05 -12.04 4.70
CA GLY A 187 10.54 -13.27 4.08
C GLY A 187 9.04 -13.27 3.80
N ALA A 188 8.33 -12.15 3.98
CA ALA A 188 6.87 -12.10 3.96
C ALA A 188 6.26 -11.92 2.56
N HIS A 189 6.93 -11.21 1.65
CA HIS A 189 6.38 -10.77 0.37
C HIS A 189 7.37 -10.81 -0.78
N TYR A 190 6.88 -11.01 -2.00
CA TYR A 190 7.64 -10.85 -3.23
C TYR A 190 7.69 -9.38 -3.69
N PRO A 191 8.64 -9.01 -4.61
CA PRO A 191 8.71 -7.65 -5.16
C PRO A 191 7.39 -7.10 -5.70
N ARG A 192 6.65 -7.88 -6.51
CA ARG A 192 5.36 -7.42 -7.07
C ARG A 192 4.29 -7.21 -6.00
N ASP A 193 4.32 -7.95 -4.88
CA ASP A 193 3.41 -7.71 -3.75
C ASP A 193 3.69 -6.33 -3.12
N VAL A 194 4.98 -5.98 -3.02
CA VAL A 194 5.44 -4.69 -2.49
C VAL A 194 5.05 -3.56 -3.45
N ILE A 195 5.32 -3.71 -4.76
CA ILE A 195 4.96 -2.70 -5.77
C ILE A 195 3.44 -2.53 -5.83
N GLY A 196 2.67 -3.64 -5.84
CA GLY A 196 1.21 -3.58 -5.78
C GLY A 196 0.70 -2.89 -4.52
N GLY A 197 1.29 -3.19 -3.36
CA GLY A 197 0.98 -2.50 -2.11
C GLY A 197 1.28 -1.01 -2.18
N ALA A 198 2.43 -0.61 -2.73
CA ALA A 198 2.82 0.79 -2.88
C ALA A 198 1.82 1.58 -3.74
N VAL A 199 1.46 1.04 -4.90
CA VAL A 199 0.48 1.69 -5.79
C VAL A 199 -0.89 1.75 -5.14
N LEU A 200 -1.38 0.66 -4.54
CA LEU A 200 -2.69 0.61 -3.89
C LEU A 200 -2.77 1.60 -2.72
N GLY A 201 -1.74 1.65 -1.86
CA GLY A 201 -1.69 2.58 -0.74
C GLY A 201 -1.68 4.04 -1.20
N SER A 202 -0.91 4.36 -2.25
CA SER A 202 -0.89 5.70 -2.82
C SER A 202 -2.24 6.09 -3.45
N VAL A 203 -2.90 5.15 -4.17
CA VAL A 203 -4.29 5.35 -4.67
C VAL A 203 -5.22 5.67 -3.52
N TRP A 204 -5.13 4.93 -2.41
CA TRP A 204 -5.99 5.12 -1.25
C TRP A 204 -5.74 6.46 -0.57
N GLY A 205 -4.46 6.90 -0.47
CA GLY A 205 -4.10 8.23 0.01
C GLY A 205 -4.67 9.36 -0.85
N VAL A 206 -4.58 9.24 -2.18
CA VAL A 206 -5.18 10.21 -3.10
C VAL A 206 -6.70 10.24 -2.98
N LEU A 207 -7.36 9.10 -2.81
CA LEU A 207 -8.81 9.04 -2.57
C LEU A 207 -9.19 9.72 -1.25
N ALA A 208 -8.42 9.53 -0.18
CA ALA A 208 -8.64 10.20 1.09
C ALA A 208 -8.58 11.73 0.95
N MET A 209 -7.60 12.25 0.19
CA MET A 209 -7.50 13.69 -0.10
C MET A 209 -8.73 14.23 -0.84
N LEU A 210 -9.33 13.47 -1.74
CA LEU A 210 -10.54 13.89 -2.47
C LEU A 210 -11.77 13.93 -1.56
N VAL A 211 -11.77 13.17 -0.47
CA VAL A 211 -12.87 13.11 0.51
C VAL A 211 -12.65 14.10 1.67
N ASP A 212 -11.42 14.60 1.87
CA ASP A 212 -11.06 15.53 2.95
C ASP A 212 -12.00 16.77 3.05
N PRO A 213 -12.42 17.46 1.96
CA PRO A 213 -13.34 18.59 2.06
C PRO A 213 -14.69 18.24 2.70
N TYR A 214 -15.13 16.99 2.57
CA TYR A 214 -16.39 16.51 3.18
C TYR A 214 -16.21 16.26 4.68
N TRP A 215 -15.04 15.78 5.12
CA TRP A 215 -14.72 15.57 6.53
C TRP A 215 -14.53 16.89 7.29
N LEU A 216 -13.92 17.90 6.64
CA LEU A 216 -13.74 19.24 7.23
C LEU A 216 -15.06 19.97 7.47
N GLY A 217 -16.12 19.65 6.70
CA GLY A 217 -17.47 20.16 6.90
C GLY A 217 -18.19 19.57 8.12
N LEU A 218 -17.77 18.40 8.59
CA LEU A 218 -18.24 17.79 9.81
C LEU A 218 -17.46 18.40 11.00
N ARG A 219 -18.03 19.43 11.63
CA ARG A 219 -17.49 19.99 12.89
C ARG A 219 -17.73 18.97 13.99
N PHE A 220 -16.69 18.23 14.36
CA PHE A 220 -16.68 17.38 15.56
C PHE A 220 -16.24 18.18 16.79
#